data_e44a77b75b4560b29bcdff7ddf534159
#
_entry.id   e44a77b75b4560b29bcdff7ddf534159
#
_cell.length_a   1.000
_cell.length_b   1.000
_cell.length_c   1.000
_cell.angle_alpha   90.00
_cell.angle_beta   90.00
_cell.angle_gamma   90.00
#
_symmetry.space_group_name_H-M   'P 1'
#
loop_
_entity.id
_entity.type
_entity.pdbx_description
1 polymer ?
#
loop_
_entity_poly.entity_id
_entity_poly.type
_entity_poly.pdbx_seq_one_letter_code
_entity_poly.pdbx_strand_id
1 'polypeptide(L)'
;MLAGLLMSGSAFGWGREGHETIAKIADNNLKPSARKVIERYLGDHSIVYYAKWMDEYRHTPEYAVTTKWHVARVDENLVYSPYPEAGDAISAINEAVELLKDYENLPDSTVAVNIKYLLHLVGDMHCPAHVYYLGRNQDYKVKFGGGYIKPVKEM
;
A
#
# COMPACT_ATOMS: atom_id res chain seq x y z
N MET A 1 -26.81 -25.67 -19.31
CA MET A 1 -25.41 -25.68 -18.85
C MET A 1 -24.97 -24.23 -18.61
N LEU A 2 -24.90 -23.83 -17.35
CA LEU A 2 -24.45 -22.49 -16.98
C LEU A 2 -22.93 -22.59 -16.69
N ALA A 3 -22.11 -22.01 -17.58
CA ALA A 3 -20.68 -21.94 -17.38
C ALA A 3 -20.40 -20.88 -16.31
N GLY A 4 -20.11 -21.32 -15.08
CA GLY A 4 -19.65 -20.46 -14.01
C GLY A 4 -18.25 -19.94 -14.33
N LEU A 5 -18.14 -18.65 -14.56
CA LEU A 5 -16.85 -17.95 -14.70
C LEU A 5 -16.19 -17.94 -13.31
N LEU A 6 -15.27 -18.85 -13.07
CA LEU A 6 -14.40 -18.84 -11.90
C LEU A 6 -13.43 -17.66 -12.05
N MET A 7 -13.78 -16.52 -11.51
CA MET A 7 -12.82 -15.45 -11.26
C MET A 7 -11.87 -15.90 -10.14
N SER A 8 -10.69 -16.36 -10.51
CA SER A 8 -9.58 -16.58 -9.58
C SER A 8 -9.05 -15.23 -9.12
N GLY A 9 -9.72 -14.62 -8.16
CA GLY A 9 -9.22 -13.44 -7.47
C GLY A 9 -8.06 -13.86 -6.58
N SER A 10 -6.85 -13.45 -6.93
CA SER A 10 -5.67 -13.58 -6.07
C SER A 10 -5.88 -12.69 -4.84
N ALA A 11 -6.17 -13.31 -3.70
CA ALA A 11 -6.42 -12.59 -2.46
C ALA A 11 -5.08 -12.21 -1.79
N PHE A 12 -4.47 -11.14 -2.27
CA PHE A 12 -3.30 -10.53 -1.65
C PHE A 12 -3.64 -9.07 -1.30
N GLY A 13 -3.99 -8.82 -0.04
CA GLY A 13 -4.20 -7.47 0.46
C GLY A 13 -5.51 -6.80 0.03
N TRP A 14 -5.54 -5.49 0.11
CA TRP A 14 -6.63 -4.68 -0.44
C TRP A 14 -6.66 -4.82 -1.97
N GLY A 15 -7.83 -5.13 -2.52
CA GLY A 15 -8.07 -4.93 -3.94
C GLY A 15 -8.28 -3.45 -4.28
N ARG A 16 -8.60 -3.16 -5.55
CA ARG A 16 -8.88 -1.80 -6.04
C ARG A 16 -9.82 -1.03 -5.10
N GLU A 17 -10.96 -1.64 -4.75
CA GLU A 17 -12.00 -0.98 -3.95
C GLU A 17 -11.51 -0.60 -2.56
N GLY A 18 -10.62 -1.41 -1.95
CA GLY A 18 -10.04 -1.11 -0.65
C GLY A 18 -9.14 0.12 -0.72
N HIS A 19 -8.21 0.16 -1.67
CA HIS A 19 -7.32 1.31 -1.89
C HIS A 19 -8.10 2.58 -2.24
N GLU A 20 -9.07 2.49 -3.14
CA GLU A 20 -9.92 3.62 -3.53
C GLU A 20 -10.74 4.14 -2.33
N THR A 21 -11.24 3.25 -1.47
CA THR A 21 -12.00 3.63 -0.28
C THR A 21 -11.12 4.39 0.72
N ILE A 22 -9.92 3.88 1.03
CA ILE A 22 -9.00 4.55 1.95
C ILE A 22 -8.55 5.90 1.38
N ALA A 23 -8.22 5.96 0.09
CA ALA A 23 -7.88 7.20 -0.58
C ALA A 23 -9.04 8.20 -0.57
N LYS A 24 -10.30 7.73 -0.70
CA LYS A 24 -11.47 8.61 -0.60
C LYS A 24 -11.68 9.16 0.80
N ILE A 25 -11.42 8.38 1.83
CA ILE A 25 -11.43 8.86 3.22
C ILE A 25 -10.34 9.94 3.39
N ALA A 26 -9.13 9.70 2.91
CA ALA A 26 -8.05 10.67 2.95
C ALA A 26 -8.42 11.95 2.19
N ASP A 27 -8.96 11.82 0.97
CA ASP A 27 -9.42 12.93 0.15
C ASP A 27 -10.41 13.82 0.88
N ASN A 28 -11.40 13.24 1.54
CA ASN A 28 -12.41 13.99 2.29
C ASN A 28 -11.84 14.74 3.50
N ASN A 29 -10.66 14.34 3.98
CA ASN A 29 -9.99 14.93 5.17
C ASN A 29 -8.77 15.78 4.83
N LEU A 30 -8.41 15.94 3.54
CA LEU A 30 -7.29 16.78 3.13
C LEU A 30 -7.56 18.25 3.48
N LYS A 31 -6.55 18.89 4.07
CA LYS A 31 -6.55 20.35 4.21
C LYS A 31 -6.51 20.99 2.80
N PRO A 32 -7.20 22.14 2.59
CA PRO A 32 -7.21 22.80 1.29
C PRO A 32 -5.82 23.10 0.71
N SER A 33 -4.86 23.46 1.58
CA SER A 33 -3.47 23.70 1.18
C SER A 33 -2.79 22.44 0.65
N ALA A 34 -2.94 21.30 1.36
CA ALA A 34 -2.38 20.02 0.92
C ALA A 34 -3.03 19.55 -0.38
N ARG A 35 -4.35 19.68 -0.50
CA ARG A 35 -5.07 19.33 -1.73
C ARG A 35 -4.50 20.10 -2.94
N LYS A 36 -4.33 21.41 -2.81
CA LYS A 36 -3.78 22.24 -3.89
C LYS A 36 -2.38 21.80 -4.33
N VAL A 37 -1.53 21.41 -3.38
CA VAL A 37 -0.19 20.91 -3.68
C VAL A 37 -0.27 19.57 -4.39
N ILE A 38 -1.06 18.64 -3.89
CA ILE A 38 -1.21 17.29 -4.48
C ILE A 38 -1.74 17.40 -5.92
N GLU A 39 -2.78 18.19 -6.16
CA GLU A 39 -3.36 18.41 -7.49
C GLU A 39 -2.33 18.99 -8.47
N ARG A 40 -1.45 19.88 -8.02
CA ARG A 40 -0.36 20.42 -8.85
C ARG A 40 0.55 19.32 -9.39
N TYR A 41 0.90 18.31 -8.56
CA TYR A 41 1.86 17.27 -8.94
C TYR A 41 1.22 16.04 -9.57
N LEU A 42 -0.03 15.73 -9.24
CA LEU A 42 -0.76 14.59 -9.80
C LEU A 42 -1.51 14.93 -11.10
N GLY A 43 -1.68 16.21 -11.41
CA GLY A 43 -2.39 16.66 -12.61
C GLY A 43 -3.91 16.42 -12.52
N ASP A 44 -4.50 15.98 -13.63
CA ASP A 44 -5.96 15.92 -13.82
C ASP A 44 -6.68 14.80 -13.06
N HIS A 45 -5.95 13.92 -12.39
CA HIS A 45 -6.54 12.80 -11.69
C HIS A 45 -6.48 12.96 -10.16
N SER A 46 -7.54 12.51 -9.50
CA SER A 46 -7.63 12.54 -8.03
C SER A 46 -6.69 11.54 -7.36
N ILE A 47 -6.45 11.72 -6.06
CA ILE A 47 -5.70 10.74 -5.25
C ILE A 47 -6.38 9.35 -5.26
N VAL A 48 -7.70 9.29 -5.40
CA VAL A 48 -8.45 8.03 -5.50
C VAL A 48 -8.08 7.25 -6.76
N TYR A 49 -7.89 7.95 -7.89
CA TYR A 49 -7.44 7.33 -9.13
C TYR A 49 -6.06 6.67 -8.98
N TYR A 50 -5.14 7.33 -8.29
CA TYR A 50 -3.77 6.83 -8.11
C TYR A 50 -3.60 5.82 -6.98
N ALA A 51 -4.61 5.57 -6.16
CA ALA A 51 -4.50 4.70 -5.00
C ALA A 51 -4.04 3.27 -5.33
N LYS A 52 -4.38 2.75 -6.51
CA LYS A 52 -3.99 1.42 -7.01
C LYS A 52 -2.74 1.42 -7.89
N TRP A 53 -2.14 2.59 -8.13
CA TRP A 53 -1.09 2.77 -9.12
C TRP A 53 0.12 1.85 -8.90
N MET A 54 0.57 1.65 -7.66
CA MET A 54 1.71 0.77 -7.37
C MET A 54 1.45 -0.67 -7.76
N ASP A 55 0.27 -1.21 -7.50
CA ASP A 55 -0.11 -2.57 -7.91
C ASP A 55 -0.09 -2.76 -9.41
N GLU A 56 -0.48 -1.73 -10.16
CA GLU A 56 -0.49 -1.76 -11.63
C GLU A 56 0.93 -1.68 -12.21
N TYR A 57 1.82 -0.93 -11.59
CA TYR A 57 3.14 -0.62 -12.14
C TYR A 57 4.30 -1.42 -11.56
N ARG A 58 4.16 -2.08 -10.40
CA ARG A 58 5.23 -2.89 -9.78
C ARG A 58 5.78 -4.02 -10.65
N HIS A 59 5.07 -4.38 -11.72
CA HIS A 59 5.50 -5.40 -12.66
C HIS A 59 6.35 -4.84 -13.81
N THR A 60 6.47 -3.54 -13.92
CA THR A 60 7.35 -2.90 -14.90
C THR A 60 8.80 -2.89 -14.40
N PRO A 61 9.80 -2.90 -15.27
CA PRO A 61 11.21 -2.90 -14.87
C PRO A 61 11.57 -1.71 -13.97
N GLU A 62 10.98 -0.55 -14.22
CA GLU A 62 11.24 0.70 -13.49
C GLU A 62 10.80 0.63 -12.03
N TYR A 63 9.66 -0.04 -11.76
CA TYR A 63 9.07 -0.11 -10.42
C TYR A 63 9.15 -1.50 -9.78
N ALA A 64 9.88 -2.44 -10.38
CA ALA A 64 9.97 -3.82 -9.88
C ALA A 64 10.49 -3.90 -8.43
N VAL A 65 11.35 -2.96 -8.03
CA VAL A 65 11.85 -2.87 -6.65
C VAL A 65 10.73 -2.69 -5.63
N THR A 66 9.66 -2.00 -6.01
CA THR A 66 8.52 -1.72 -5.12
C THR A 66 7.68 -2.96 -4.79
N THR A 67 7.85 -4.06 -5.53
CA THR A 67 7.12 -5.31 -5.29
C THR A 67 7.27 -5.83 -3.86
N LYS A 68 8.40 -5.54 -3.21
CA LYS A 68 8.68 -5.95 -1.83
C LYS A 68 8.16 -4.98 -0.77
N TRP A 69 7.75 -3.78 -1.17
CA TRP A 69 7.37 -2.71 -0.24
C TRP A 69 5.94 -2.82 0.29
N HIS A 70 5.10 -3.67 -0.29
CA HIS A 70 3.67 -3.78 0.06
C HIS A 70 3.39 -4.38 1.44
N VAL A 71 4.41 -4.74 2.19
CA VAL A 71 4.26 -5.45 3.46
C VAL A 71 5.14 -4.83 4.54
N ALA A 72 4.72 -5.01 5.79
CA ALA A 72 5.54 -4.74 6.96
C ALA A 72 5.75 -6.02 7.76
N ARG A 73 6.81 -6.05 8.57
CA ARG A 73 7.13 -7.20 9.42
C ARG A 73 7.17 -6.78 10.87
N VAL A 74 6.61 -7.61 11.74
CA VAL A 74 6.74 -7.49 13.19
C VAL A 74 7.43 -8.73 13.77
N ASP A 75 8.15 -8.54 14.84
CA ASP A 75 8.78 -9.63 15.59
C ASP A 75 7.78 -10.39 16.49
N GLU A 76 8.27 -11.32 17.29
CA GLU A 76 7.47 -12.11 18.21
C GLU A 76 6.78 -11.28 19.30
N ASN A 77 7.28 -10.09 19.60
CA ASN A 77 6.72 -9.14 20.55
C ASN A 77 5.78 -8.12 19.88
N LEU A 78 5.45 -8.32 18.59
CA LEU A 78 4.63 -7.42 17.77
C LEU A 78 5.28 -6.04 17.53
N VAL A 79 6.61 -5.96 17.63
CA VAL A 79 7.38 -4.76 17.34
C VAL A 79 7.84 -4.79 15.89
N TYR A 80 7.74 -3.63 15.22
CA TYR A 80 8.19 -3.50 13.83
C TYR A 80 9.66 -3.90 13.70
N SER A 81 9.93 -4.76 12.71
CA SER A 81 11.25 -5.29 12.41
C SER A 81 11.52 -5.14 10.91
N PRO A 82 12.29 -4.15 10.48
CA PRO A 82 12.49 -3.85 9.07
C PRO A 82 13.16 -4.97 8.29
N TYR A 83 12.91 -5.04 6.98
CA TYR A 83 13.68 -5.88 6.06
C TYR A 83 14.96 -5.15 5.66
N PRO A 84 16.15 -5.59 6.09
CA PRO A 84 17.37 -4.78 5.99
C PRO A 84 17.84 -4.55 4.55
N GLU A 85 17.57 -5.47 3.63
CA GLU A 85 18.12 -5.42 2.26
C GLU A 85 17.06 -5.12 1.18
N ALA A 86 15.80 -5.38 1.46
CA ALA A 86 14.75 -5.32 0.45
C ALA A 86 13.86 -4.09 0.58
N GLY A 87 13.90 -3.41 1.73
CA GLY A 87 12.89 -2.44 2.12
C GLY A 87 11.55 -3.09 2.43
N ASP A 88 10.64 -2.32 2.96
CA ASP A 88 9.25 -2.69 3.27
C ASP A 88 8.36 -1.46 3.24
N ALA A 89 7.05 -1.64 3.49
CA ALA A 89 6.08 -0.57 3.45
C ALA A 89 6.43 0.58 4.42
N ILE A 90 6.86 0.27 5.63
CA ILE A 90 7.13 1.29 6.65
C ILE A 90 8.39 2.10 6.31
N SER A 91 9.46 1.43 5.86
CA SER A 91 10.67 2.13 5.42
C SER A 91 10.42 3.02 4.20
N ALA A 92 9.66 2.52 3.22
CA ALA A 92 9.31 3.29 2.03
C ALA A 92 8.37 4.49 2.34
N ILE A 93 7.40 4.31 3.26
CA ILE A 93 6.55 5.41 3.74
C ILE A 93 7.41 6.48 4.41
N ASN A 94 8.31 6.09 5.32
CA ASN A 94 9.16 7.04 6.02
C ASN A 94 10.07 7.81 5.05
N GLU A 95 10.68 7.13 4.09
CA GLU A 95 11.51 7.76 3.06
C GLU A 95 10.71 8.75 2.22
N ALA A 96 9.53 8.37 1.76
CA ALA A 96 8.65 9.25 0.99
C ALA A 96 8.23 10.48 1.81
N VAL A 97 7.92 10.32 3.10
CA VAL A 97 7.57 11.43 3.99
C VAL A 97 8.75 12.38 4.16
N GLU A 98 9.97 11.86 4.40
CA GLU A 98 11.16 12.70 4.55
C GLU A 98 11.47 13.48 3.27
N LEU A 99 11.43 12.84 2.10
CA LEU A 99 11.61 13.50 0.81
C LEU A 99 10.58 14.60 0.58
N LEU A 100 9.32 14.33 0.85
CA LEU A 100 8.23 15.29 0.61
C LEU A 100 8.22 16.48 1.58
N LYS A 101 9.01 16.49 2.64
CA LYS A 101 9.21 17.70 3.47
C LYS A 101 9.87 18.85 2.69
N ASP A 102 10.67 18.51 1.69
CA ASP A 102 11.37 19.46 0.83
C ASP A 102 10.88 19.42 -0.62
N TYR A 103 9.58 19.15 -0.81
CA TYR A 103 8.98 18.90 -2.12
C TYR A 103 9.20 20.04 -3.13
N GLU A 104 9.36 21.28 -2.67
CA GLU A 104 9.55 22.46 -3.55
C GLU A 104 10.91 22.44 -4.26
N ASN A 105 11.90 21.75 -3.72
CA ASN A 105 13.25 21.63 -4.26
C ASN A 105 13.48 20.29 -5.01
N LEU A 106 12.46 19.46 -5.13
CA LEU A 106 12.54 18.17 -5.83
C LEU A 106 12.00 18.28 -7.26
N PRO A 107 12.47 17.44 -8.20
CA PRO A 107 11.83 17.28 -9.50
C PRO A 107 10.35 16.89 -9.36
N ASP A 108 9.49 17.46 -10.17
CA ASP A 108 8.03 17.20 -10.14
C ASP A 108 7.69 15.71 -10.24
N SER A 109 8.44 14.96 -11.05
CA SER A 109 8.29 13.50 -11.17
C SER A 109 8.59 12.77 -9.86
N THR A 110 9.61 13.22 -9.11
CA THR A 110 9.96 12.66 -7.80
C THR A 110 8.85 12.92 -6.79
N VAL A 111 8.31 14.15 -6.77
CA VAL A 111 7.19 14.49 -5.88
C VAL A 111 5.96 13.64 -6.22
N ALA A 112 5.60 13.58 -7.50
CA ALA A 112 4.43 12.82 -7.96
C ALA A 112 4.51 11.33 -7.62
N VAL A 113 5.67 10.69 -7.81
CA VAL A 113 5.82 9.26 -7.51
C VAL A 113 5.78 9.00 -6.01
N ASN A 114 6.39 9.84 -5.18
CA ASN A 114 6.34 9.67 -3.73
C ASN A 114 4.95 9.91 -3.15
N ILE A 115 4.16 10.83 -3.71
CA ILE A 115 2.73 10.94 -3.36
C ILE A 115 1.99 9.63 -3.67
N LYS A 116 2.22 9.02 -4.84
CA LYS A 116 1.59 7.75 -5.22
C LYS A 116 2.01 6.60 -4.29
N TYR A 117 3.28 6.55 -3.87
CA TYR A 117 3.76 5.59 -2.88
C TYR A 117 3.02 5.73 -1.55
N LEU A 118 2.88 6.95 -1.02
CA LEU A 118 2.14 7.17 0.21
C LEU A 118 0.68 6.75 0.09
N LEU A 119 0.00 7.10 -1.00
CA LEU A 119 -1.41 6.74 -1.21
C LEU A 119 -1.63 5.24 -1.15
N HIS A 120 -0.75 4.46 -1.77
CA HIS A 120 -0.87 3.01 -1.83
C HIS A 120 -0.41 2.33 -0.54
N LEU A 121 0.81 2.62 -0.10
CA LEU A 121 1.43 1.93 1.04
C LEU A 121 0.73 2.21 2.37
N VAL A 122 0.25 3.43 2.57
CA VAL A 122 -0.60 3.72 3.74
C VAL A 122 -1.90 2.92 3.66
N GLY A 123 -2.47 2.74 2.46
CA GLY A 123 -3.59 1.83 2.24
C GLY A 123 -3.28 0.40 2.66
N ASP A 124 -2.15 -0.14 2.22
CA ASP A 124 -1.68 -1.49 2.58
C ASP A 124 -1.52 -1.65 4.10
N MET A 125 -1.00 -0.64 4.79
CA MET A 125 -0.84 -0.69 6.25
C MET A 125 -2.16 -0.66 7.03
N HIS A 126 -3.29 -0.38 6.39
CA HIS A 126 -4.62 -0.57 6.95
C HIS A 126 -5.19 -1.98 6.72
N CYS A 127 -4.45 -2.85 6.04
CA CYS A 127 -4.85 -4.23 5.78
C CYS A 127 -4.03 -5.22 6.63
N PRO A 128 -4.64 -5.98 7.53
CA PRO A 128 -3.91 -6.97 8.33
C PRO A 128 -3.17 -8.03 7.51
N ALA A 129 -3.59 -8.28 6.26
CA ALA A 129 -2.93 -9.23 5.37
C ALA A 129 -1.53 -8.75 4.90
N HIS A 130 -1.20 -7.47 5.06
CA HIS A 130 0.10 -6.89 4.73
C HIS A 130 1.08 -6.85 5.93
N VAL A 131 0.70 -7.43 7.08
CA VAL A 131 1.59 -7.54 8.24
C VAL A 131 2.05 -8.99 8.40
N TYR A 132 3.38 -9.20 8.40
CA TYR A 132 4.00 -10.50 8.62
C TYR A 132 4.55 -10.60 10.04
N TYR A 133 4.23 -11.72 10.71
CA TYR A 133 4.68 -12.03 12.04
C TYR A 133 5.89 -12.96 11.98
N LEU A 134 7.06 -12.51 12.46
CA LEU A 134 8.26 -13.32 12.57
C LEU A 134 8.06 -14.45 13.57
N GLY A 135 8.60 -15.62 13.22
CA GLY A 135 8.56 -16.80 14.10
C GLY A 135 7.19 -17.46 14.25
N ARG A 136 6.15 -16.86 13.66
CA ARG A 136 4.82 -17.48 13.60
C ARG A 136 4.60 -18.07 12.23
N ASN A 137 4.35 -19.37 12.19
CA ASN A 137 4.08 -20.08 10.95
C ASN A 137 2.93 -19.44 10.19
N GLN A 138 2.88 -19.74 8.90
CA GLN A 138 1.90 -19.27 7.90
C GLN A 138 0.41 -19.47 8.28
N ASP A 139 0.15 -19.90 9.50
CA ASP A 139 -1.19 -20.07 10.07
C ASP A 139 -1.99 -18.78 10.21
N TYR A 140 -1.32 -17.63 10.08
CA TYR A 140 -1.92 -16.30 10.13
C TYR A 140 -2.20 -15.70 8.74
N LYS A 141 -2.16 -16.50 7.68
CA LYS A 141 -2.56 -16.03 6.36
C LYS A 141 -4.06 -15.73 6.35
N VAL A 142 -4.39 -14.45 6.31
CA VAL A 142 -5.73 -13.98 6.03
C VAL A 142 -6.00 -14.20 4.55
N LYS A 143 -6.92 -15.11 4.20
CA LYS A 143 -7.43 -15.23 2.85
C LYS A 143 -8.75 -14.48 2.76
N PHE A 144 -8.82 -13.50 1.87
CA PHE A 144 -10.07 -12.89 1.44
C PHE A 144 -10.58 -13.55 0.15
N GLY A 145 -11.89 -13.55 -0.08
CA GLY A 145 -12.48 -14.06 -1.32
C GLY A 145 -12.57 -15.58 -1.39
N GLY A 146 -13.38 -16.21 -0.54
CA GLY A 146 -13.68 -17.65 -0.57
C GLY A 146 -12.62 -18.54 0.08
N GLY A 147 -11.64 -17.96 0.75
CA GLY A 147 -10.63 -18.65 1.54
C GLY A 147 -10.67 -18.23 3.00
N TYR A 148 -10.17 -19.08 3.85
CA TYR A 148 -10.25 -18.96 5.30
C TYR A 148 -9.52 -17.73 5.84
N ILE A 149 -10.23 -16.90 6.62
CA ILE A 149 -9.60 -16.14 7.69
C ILE A 149 -9.40 -17.13 8.81
N LYS A 150 -8.19 -17.61 9.05
CA LYS A 150 -7.91 -18.25 10.33
C LYS A 150 -7.92 -17.14 11.37
N PRO A 151 -8.78 -17.23 12.39
CA PRO A 151 -8.72 -16.27 13.49
C PRO A 151 -7.32 -16.27 14.07
N VAL A 152 -6.81 -15.10 14.38
CA VAL A 152 -5.64 -14.96 15.24
C VAL A 152 -5.96 -15.79 16.47
N LYS A 153 -5.22 -16.86 16.73
CA LYS A 153 -5.37 -17.60 17.98
C LYS A 153 -5.17 -16.58 19.08
N GLU A 154 -6.19 -16.41 19.90
CA GLU A 154 -6.08 -15.64 21.11
C GLU A 154 -4.83 -16.12 21.86
N MET A 155 -3.98 -15.13 22.20
CA MET A 155 -2.80 -15.36 23.03
C MET A 155 -3.23 -15.69 24.44
#